data_63d0c239f54f0004467f61d0f1e32a74
#
_entry.id   63d0c239f54f0004467f61d0f1e32a74
#
_cell.length_a   1.000
_cell.length_b   1.000
_cell.length_c   1.000
_cell.angle_alpha   90.00
_cell.angle_beta   90.00
_cell.angle_gamma   90.00
#
_symmetry.space_group_name_H-M   'P 1'
#
loop_
_entity.id
_entity.type
_entity.pdbx_description
1 polymer ?
#
loop_
_entity_poly.entity_id
_entity_poly.type
_entity_poly.pdbx_seq_one_letter_code
_entity_poly.pdbx_strand_id
1 'polypeptide(L)'
;YRHRPIPSTFTASSNWPEWLSEDQRVADGRADVLTYETEPLAADVTVSGAIAAHLFASTSGTDSDWIVKLIDVYPEQYDADPKMGGYEFMVANDVLRGRFRKGYSDPAPAVPNHVDEYTVDMHTQCYRFLKGHRIMVQVQSTWFPLIDRNPQKFVPNIFAATDADFQVARQRVFRSSYLDFPVDTSRVVQ
;
A
#
# COMPACT_ATOMS: atom_id res chain seq x y z
N TYR A 1 10.75 1.01 11.88
CA TYR A 1 11.09 1.24 10.45
C TYR A 1 12.58 1.56 10.37
N ARG A 2 13.38 0.62 9.91
CA ARG A 2 14.76 0.93 9.58
C ARG A 2 14.74 1.64 8.23
N HIS A 3 14.67 2.96 8.27
CA HIS A 3 14.90 3.74 7.07
C HIS A 3 16.34 3.55 6.63
N ARG A 4 16.56 2.95 5.48
CA ARG A 4 17.74 3.32 4.74
C ARG A 4 17.53 4.77 4.31
N PRO A 5 18.45 5.67 4.62
CA PRO A 5 18.28 7.06 4.22
C PRO A 5 18.16 7.13 2.70
N ILE A 6 17.08 7.73 2.22
CA ILE A 6 16.95 8.06 0.81
C ILE A 6 18.06 9.06 0.50
N PRO A 7 18.92 8.79 -0.49
CA PRO A 7 19.97 9.71 -0.84
C PRO A 7 19.37 11.07 -1.23
N SER A 8 19.96 12.16 -0.76
CA SER A 8 19.53 13.52 -1.08
C SER A 8 19.71 13.90 -2.54
N THR A 9 20.42 13.07 -3.32
CA THR A 9 20.66 13.25 -4.74
C THR A 9 20.39 11.96 -5.50
N PHE A 10 19.59 12.03 -6.55
CA PHE A 10 19.44 10.97 -7.51
C PHE A 10 20.72 10.85 -8.34
N THR A 11 21.54 9.85 -8.05
CA THR A 11 22.67 9.45 -8.87
C THR A 11 22.43 8.06 -9.43
N ALA A 12 23.17 7.69 -10.48
CA ALA A 12 23.13 6.33 -11.03
C ALA A 12 23.51 5.23 -10.01
N SER A 13 24.09 5.62 -8.87
CA SER A 13 24.44 4.74 -7.74
C SER A 13 23.47 4.86 -6.56
N SER A 14 22.31 5.50 -6.74
CA SER A 14 21.33 5.61 -5.67
C SER A 14 20.62 4.27 -5.46
N ASN A 15 20.42 3.87 -4.21
CA ASN A 15 19.69 2.64 -3.83
C ASN A 15 18.16 2.82 -3.93
N TRP A 16 17.68 3.83 -4.62
CA TRP A 16 16.27 4.12 -4.73
C TRP A 16 15.44 2.99 -5.33
N PRO A 17 15.87 2.35 -6.46
CA PRO A 17 15.18 1.19 -7.00
C PRO A 17 15.17 0.00 -6.04
N GLU A 18 16.29 -0.23 -5.34
CA GLU A 18 16.39 -1.29 -4.34
C GLU A 18 15.44 -1.05 -3.17
N TRP A 19 15.32 0.21 -2.72
CA TRP A 19 14.43 0.56 -1.63
C TRP A 19 12.95 0.30 -1.96
N LEU A 20 12.51 0.53 -3.20
CA LEU A 20 11.14 0.25 -3.64
C LEU A 20 10.85 -1.25 -3.73
N SER A 21 11.86 -2.07 -3.99
CA SER A 21 11.73 -3.53 -4.08
C SER A 21 12.17 -4.27 -2.81
N GLU A 22 12.53 -3.55 -1.74
CA GLU A 22 12.92 -4.18 -0.47
C GLU A 22 11.79 -5.01 0.15
N ASP A 23 12.23 -5.99 0.93
CA ASP A 23 11.39 -6.89 1.70
C ASP A 23 10.43 -6.14 2.62
N GLN A 24 9.14 -6.31 2.40
CA GLN A 24 8.10 -5.59 3.14
C GLN A 24 7.84 -6.16 4.55
N ARG A 25 8.51 -7.26 4.95
CA ARG A 25 8.46 -7.80 6.34
C ARG A 25 8.84 -6.76 7.39
N VAL A 26 9.61 -5.73 7.01
CA VAL A 26 9.91 -4.60 7.92
C VAL A 26 8.68 -3.77 8.29
N ALA A 27 7.65 -3.81 7.46
CA ALA A 27 6.37 -3.12 7.69
C ALA A 27 5.32 -4.04 8.32
N ASP A 28 5.44 -5.34 8.09
CA ASP A 28 4.55 -6.32 8.70
C ASP A 28 4.73 -6.35 10.23
N GLY A 29 3.68 -6.64 10.94
CA GLY A 29 3.68 -6.63 12.41
C GLY A 29 3.77 -5.24 13.07
N ARG A 30 3.85 -4.15 12.32
CA ARG A 30 3.73 -2.79 12.87
C ARG A 30 2.29 -2.51 13.28
N ALA A 31 2.10 -1.87 14.45
CA ALA A 31 0.77 -1.51 14.95
C ALA A 31 0.02 -0.47 14.10
N ASP A 32 0.71 0.21 13.20
CA ASP A 32 0.18 1.24 12.30
C ASP A 32 0.05 0.75 10.84
N VAL A 33 0.19 -0.55 10.60
CA VAL A 33 0.00 -1.23 9.32
C VAL A 33 -1.04 -2.33 9.47
N LEU A 34 -2.00 -2.39 8.58
CA LEU A 34 -2.94 -3.50 8.49
C LEU A 34 -2.48 -4.43 7.37
N THR A 35 -2.36 -5.70 7.68
CA THR A 35 -1.94 -6.74 6.76
C THR A 35 -3.06 -7.77 6.59
N TYR A 36 -3.35 -8.10 5.34
CA TYR A 36 -4.33 -9.11 4.95
C TYR A 36 -3.66 -10.05 3.95
N GLU A 37 -3.69 -11.33 4.21
CA GLU A 37 -3.09 -12.32 3.30
C GLU A 37 -4.04 -13.49 3.00
N THR A 38 -3.84 -14.12 1.85
CA THR A 38 -4.53 -15.35 1.48
C THR A 38 -3.84 -16.56 2.10
N GLU A 39 -4.54 -17.71 2.09
CA GLU A 39 -3.85 -18.99 2.22
C GLU A 39 -2.88 -19.20 1.04
N PRO A 40 -1.90 -20.12 1.16
CA PRO A 40 -1.04 -20.47 0.05
C PRO A 40 -1.83 -20.83 -1.21
N LEU A 41 -1.46 -20.25 -2.34
CA LEU A 41 -2.17 -20.44 -3.61
C LEU A 41 -2.09 -21.90 -4.06
N ALA A 42 -3.23 -22.48 -4.42
CA ALA A 42 -3.33 -23.86 -4.93
C ALA A 42 -2.81 -23.98 -6.37
N ALA A 43 -2.78 -22.88 -7.13
CA ALA A 43 -2.31 -22.77 -8.51
C ALA A 43 -1.76 -21.37 -8.75
N ASP A 44 -1.04 -21.18 -9.87
CA ASP A 44 -0.59 -19.86 -10.31
C ASP A 44 -1.79 -18.94 -10.56
N VAL A 45 -1.64 -17.66 -10.15
CA VAL A 45 -2.63 -16.60 -10.41
C VAL A 45 -1.95 -15.51 -11.22
N THR A 46 -2.41 -15.30 -12.46
CA THR A 46 -1.88 -14.23 -13.32
C THR A 46 -2.84 -13.04 -13.27
N VAL A 47 -2.31 -11.90 -12.88
CA VAL A 47 -3.00 -10.61 -12.92
C VAL A 47 -2.52 -9.85 -14.15
N SER A 48 -3.45 -9.36 -14.98
CA SER A 48 -3.11 -8.60 -16.19
C SER A 48 -4.16 -7.52 -16.44
N GLY A 49 -3.81 -6.27 -16.11
CA GLY A 49 -4.68 -5.11 -16.29
C GLY A 49 -4.64 -4.13 -15.12
N ALA A 50 -5.62 -3.25 -15.06
CA ALA A 50 -5.72 -2.22 -14.03
C ALA A 50 -6.10 -2.84 -12.67
N ILE A 51 -5.45 -2.37 -11.61
CA ILE A 51 -5.73 -2.76 -10.23
C ILE A 51 -6.24 -1.53 -9.48
N ALA A 52 -7.30 -1.70 -8.70
CA ALA A 52 -7.81 -0.67 -7.80
C ALA A 52 -8.11 -1.24 -6.42
N ALA A 53 -7.73 -0.49 -5.38
CA ALA A 53 -8.14 -0.81 -4.01
C ALA A 53 -9.27 0.11 -3.59
N HIS A 54 -10.40 -0.48 -3.21
CA HIS A 54 -11.58 0.21 -2.70
C HIS A 54 -11.63 0.08 -1.19
N LEU A 55 -11.19 1.13 -0.50
CA LEU A 55 -11.16 1.17 0.95
C LEU A 55 -12.41 1.88 1.48
N PHE A 56 -13.26 1.17 2.19
CA PHE A 56 -14.28 1.77 3.05
C PHE A 56 -13.62 2.03 4.39
N ALA A 57 -13.30 3.30 4.66
CA ALA A 57 -12.42 3.63 5.77
C ALA A 57 -12.85 4.91 6.49
N SER A 58 -12.40 5.10 7.72
CA SER A 58 -12.61 6.32 8.49
C SER A 58 -11.34 6.75 9.22
N THR A 59 -11.22 8.05 9.44
CA THR A 59 -10.20 8.65 10.30
C THR A 59 -10.84 9.40 11.46
N SER A 60 -10.18 9.50 12.60
CA SER A 60 -10.58 10.41 13.68
C SER A 60 -10.14 11.86 13.42
N GLY A 61 -9.28 12.07 12.42
CA GLY A 61 -8.84 13.38 11.95
C GLY A 61 -9.78 13.97 10.89
N THR A 62 -9.33 15.07 10.26
CA THR A 62 -10.02 15.70 9.14
C THR A 62 -9.28 15.54 7.81
N ASP A 63 -8.17 14.85 7.81
CA ASP A 63 -7.42 14.38 6.62
C ASP A 63 -6.67 13.10 6.98
N SER A 64 -6.24 12.34 5.98
CA SER A 64 -5.44 11.12 6.13
C SER A 64 -4.87 10.74 4.78
N ASP A 65 -3.76 9.99 4.78
CA ASP A 65 -3.28 9.32 3.58
C ASP A 65 -3.62 7.82 3.68
N TRP A 66 -3.89 7.21 2.53
CA TRP A 66 -4.17 5.79 2.39
C TRP A 66 -3.17 5.21 1.40
N ILE A 67 -2.20 4.48 1.90
CA ILE A 67 -1.20 3.78 1.10
C ILE A 67 -1.62 2.32 1.05
N VAL A 68 -1.70 1.76 -0.16
CA VAL A 68 -1.98 0.34 -0.37
C VAL A 68 -0.81 -0.29 -1.11
N LYS A 69 -0.42 -1.47 -0.67
CA LYS A 69 0.62 -2.28 -1.32
C LYS A 69 0.04 -3.66 -1.63
N LEU A 70 0.27 -4.13 -2.84
CA LEU A 70 0.04 -5.51 -3.26
C LEU A 70 1.38 -6.23 -3.23
N ILE A 71 1.44 -7.34 -2.53
CA ILE A 71 2.69 -8.03 -2.18
C ILE A 71 2.55 -9.50 -2.55
N ASP A 72 3.61 -10.06 -3.13
CA ASP A 72 3.81 -11.49 -3.32
C ASP A 72 4.64 -12.02 -2.15
N VAL A 73 4.03 -12.86 -1.32
CA VAL A 73 4.71 -13.50 -0.18
C VAL A 73 5.22 -14.85 -0.62
N TYR A 74 6.53 -14.99 -0.61
CA TYR A 74 7.23 -16.23 -0.96
C TYR A 74 7.08 -17.28 0.15
N PRO A 75 7.07 -18.58 -0.20
CA PRO A 75 7.13 -19.63 0.81
C PRO A 75 8.37 -19.49 1.69
N GLU A 76 8.28 -19.86 2.97
CA GLU A 76 9.41 -19.82 3.92
C GLU A 76 10.63 -20.61 3.42
N GLN A 77 10.38 -21.75 2.76
CA GLN A 77 11.41 -22.55 2.09
C GLN A 77 11.25 -22.36 0.59
N TYR A 78 12.22 -21.68 -0.02
CA TYR A 78 12.23 -21.40 -1.46
C TYR A 78 13.55 -21.91 -2.05
N ASP A 79 13.55 -23.15 -2.53
CA ASP A 79 14.77 -23.85 -2.97
C ASP A 79 15.41 -23.21 -4.21
N ALA A 80 14.62 -22.51 -5.05
CA ALA A 80 15.13 -21.85 -6.24
C ALA A 80 16.07 -20.67 -5.91
N ASP A 81 15.79 -19.96 -4.82
CA ASP A 81 16.65 -18.93 -4.24
C ASP A 81 16.36 -18.82 -2.73
N PRO A 82 17.18 -19.45 -1.88
CA PRO A 82 16.97 -19.43 -0.43
C PRO A 82 16.93 -18.03 0.21
N LYS A 83 17.45 -16.99 -0.45
CA LYS A 83 17.38 -15.61 0.02
C LYS A 83 15.97 -15.04 -0.08
N MET A 84 15.15 -15.62 -0.95
CA MET A 84 13.75 -15.24 -1.14
C MET A 84 12.80 -15.97 -0.19
N GLY A 85 13.31 -16.86 0.67
CA GLY A 85 12.47 -17.54 1.67
C GLY A 85 11.71 -16.56 2.58
N GLY A 86 10.38 -16.63 2.57
CA GLY A 86 9.49 -15.72 3.29
C GLY A 86 9.54 -14.26 2.83
N TYR A 87 10.15 -13.97 1.67
CA TYR A 87 10.29 -12.60 1.17
C TYR A 87 8.91 -12.01 0.80
N GLU A 88 8.67 -10.79 1.21
CA GLU A 88 7.48 -10.02 0.86
C GLU A 88 7.82 -9.05 -0.27
N PHE A 89 7.62 -9.50 -1.50
CA PHE A 89 7.95 -8.74 -2.71
C PHE A 89 6.80 -7.82 -3.11
N MET A 90 7.04 -6.51 -3.13
CA MET A 90 6.05 -5.51 -3.51
C MET A 90 5.83 -5.50 -5.02
N VAL A 91 4.63 -5.90 -5.44
CA VAL A 91 4.21 -5.99 -6.84
C VAL A 91 3.64 -4.67 -7.34
N ALA A 92 2.81 -4.03 -6.54
CA ALA A 92 2.18 -2.75 -6.84
C ALA A 92 1.94 -1.94 -5.57
N ASN A 93 1.89 -0.64 -5.71
CA ASN A 93 1.57 0.27 -4.61
C ASN A 93 1.08 1.60 -5.16
N ASP A 94 0.27 2.30 -4.39
CA ASP A 94 0.03 3.73 -4.58
C ASP A 94 -0.53 4.36 -3.31
N VAL A 95 -0.72 5.68 -3.36
CA VAL A 95 -1.23 6.51 -2.27
C VAL A 95 -2.38 7.38 -2.74
N LEU A 96 -3.45 7.42 -1.96
CA LEU A 96 -4.48 8.44 -2.07
C LEU A 96 -4.45 9.33 -0.84
N ARG A 97 -4.18 10.62 -1.02
CA ARG A 97 -4.43 11.60 0.04
C ARG A 97 -5.93 11.82 0.17
N GLY A 98 -6.48 11.53 1.33
CA GLY A 98 -7.91 11.41 1.56
C GLY A 98 -8.74 12.66 1.20
N ARG A 99 -8.13 13.85 1.24
CA ARG A 99 -8.77 15.08 0.76
C ARG A 99 -9.17 15.02 -0.71
N PHE A 100 -8.51 14.19 -1.51
CA PHE A 100 -8.75 14.07 -2.96
C PHE A 100 -9.68 12.89 -3.33
N ARG A 101 -10.36 12.27 -2.35
CA ARG A 101 -11.27 11.14 -2.60
C ARG A 101 -12.40 11.41 -3.57
N LYS A 102 -12.77 12.69 -3.75
CA LYS A 102 -13.79 13.13 -4.70
C LYS A 102 -13.23 13.69 -6.01
N GLY A 103 -11.90 13.76 -6.13
CA GLY A 103 -11.20 14.30 -7.27
C GLY A 103 -10.14 15.33 -6.87
N TYR A 104 -9.14 15.50 -7.71
CA TYR A 104 -8.01 16.38 -7.43
C TYR A 104 -8.36 17.87 -7.49
N SER A 105 -9.45 18.21 -8.17
CA SER A 105 -9.89 19.61 -8.33
C SER A 105 -10.68 20.14 -7.13
N ASP A 106 -11.18 19.24 -6.27
CA ASP A 106 -12.08 19.59 -5.15
C ASP A 106 -11.62 18.91 -3.84
N PRO A 107 -10.51 19.38 -3.26
CA PRO A 107 -10.04 18.83 -1.99
C PRO A 107 -11.01 19.15 -0.86
N ALA A 108 -11.48 18.13 -0.16
CA ALA A 108 -12.45 18.25 0.90
C ALA A 108 -11.99 17.56 2.20
N PRO A 109 -12.25 18.15 3.39
CA PRO A 109 -11.95 17.50 4.65
C PRO A 109 -12.75 16.19 4.81
N ALA A 110 -12.15 15.23 5.50
CA ALA A 110 -12.90 14.09 6.02
C ALA A 110 -13.75 14.53 7.21
N VAL A 111 -14.91 13.90 7.37
CA VAL A 111 -15.71 14.03 8.59
C VAL A 111 -15.19 13.01 9.60
N PRO A 112 -14.75 13.43 10.79
CA PRO A 112 -14.17 12.53 11.78
C PRO A 112 -15.08 11.33 12.08
N ASN A 113 -14.50 10.13 12.00
CA ASN A 113 -15.16 8.84 12.22
C ASN A 113 -16.29 8.48 11.23
N HIS A 114 -16.56 9.30 10.22
CA HIS A 114 -17.46 8.95 9.13
C HIS A 114 -16.74 7.97 8.18
N VAL A 115 -17.47 6.97 7.69
CA VAL A 115 -16.95 6.03 6.69
C VAL A 115 -17.13 6.64 5.32
N ASP A 116 -16.02 6.86 4.63
CA ASP A 116 -15.98 7.26 3.23
C ASP A 116 -15.35 6.12 2.40
N GLU A 117 -15.61 6.12 1.11
CA GLU A 117 -14.89 5.29 0.14
C GLU A 117 -13.67 6.04 -0.38
N TYR A 118 -12.53 5.32 -0.40
CA TYR A 118 -11.26 5.79 -0.92
C TYR A 118 -10.79 4.80 -1.98
N THR A 119 -10.79 5.20 -3.25
CA THR A 119 -10.32 4.37 -4.35
C THR A 119 -8.86 4.72 -4.64
N VAL A 120 -7.96 3.78 -4.38
CA VAL A 120 -6.52 3.89 -4.68
C VAL A 120 -6.26 3.20 -6.00
N ASP A 121 -5.89 3.96 -7.03
CA ASP A 121 -5.50 3.43 -8.34
C ASP A 121 -4.08 2.88 -8.25
N MET A 122 -3.93 1.56 -8.32
CA MET A 122 -2.64 0.88 -8.25
C MET A 122 -2.04 0.60 -9.64
N HIS A 123 -2.57 1.28 -10.65
CA HIS A 123 -2.15 1.23 -12.04
C HIS A 123 -2.31 -0.13 -12.72
N THR A 124 -1.78 -0.23 -13.92
CA THR A 124 -1.82 -1.48 -14.70
C THR A 124 -0.62 -2.34 -14.35
N GLN A 125 -0.89 -3.60 -14.01
CA GLN A 125 0.12 -4.60 -13.70
C GLN A 125 0.00 -5.81 -14.64
N CYS A 126 1.14 -6.48 -14.83
CA CYS A 126 1.20 -7.80 -15.45
C CYS A 126 2.14 -8.65 -14.59
N TYR A 127 1.55 -9.45 -13.69
CA TYR A 127 2.29 -10.20 -12.70
C TYR A 127 1.68 -11.60 -12.48
N ARG A 128 2.51 -12.60 -12.21
CA ARG A 128 2.07 -13.95 -11.89
C ARG A 128 2.53 -14.34 -10.49
N PHE A 129 1.58 -14.49 -9.59
CA PHE A 129 1.78 -15.13 -8.30
C PHE A 129 1.87 -16.64 -8.52
N LEU A 130 2.91 -17.27 -8.00
CA LEU A 130 3.13 -18.69 -8.20
C LEU A 130 2.36 -19.55 -7.18
N LYS A 131 2.09 -20.78 -7.54
CA LYS A 131 1.56 -21.79 -6.62
C LYS A 131 2.44 -21.87 -5.37
N GLY A 132 1.79 -21.91 -4.20
CA GLY A 132 2.45 -21.95 -2.90
C GLY A 132 2.81 -20.58 -2.33
N HIS A 133 2.84 -19.51 -3.15
CA HIS A 133 2.93 -18.14 -2.67
C HIS A 133 1.60 -17.69 -2.06
N ARG A 134 1.61 -16.52 -1.40
CA ARG A 134 0.39 -15.88 -0.89
C ARG A 134 0.27 -14.48 -1.48
N ILE A 135 -0.95 -14.02 -1.68
CA ILE A 135 -1.23 -12.64 -2.05
C ILE A 135 -1.49 -11.88 -0.76
N MET A 136 -0.72 -10.82 -0.54
CA MET A 136 -0.86 -9.96 0.63
C MET A 136 -1.21 -8.53 0.21
N VAL A 137 -2.05 -7.88 1.01
CA VAL A 137 -2.34 -6.45 0.91
C VAL A 137 -1.99 -5.80 2.23
N GLN A 138 -1.12 -4.79 2.18
CA GLN A 138 -0.84 -3.92 3.32
C GLN A 138 -1.52 -2.57 3.12
N VAL A 139 -2.16 -2.05 4.18
CA VAL A 139 -2.77 -0.72 4.22
C VAL A 139 -2.16 0.07 5.36
N GLN A 140 -1.65 1.26 5.06
CA GLN A 140 -1.03 2.15 6.04
C GLN A 140 -1.38 3.61 5.75
N SER A 141 -1.18 4.50 6.73
CA SER A 141 -1.50 5.93 6.61
C SER A 141 -0.27 6.84 6.59
N THR A 142 0.92 6.25 6.46
CA THR A 142 2.17 6.99 6.28
C THR A 142 3.19 6.11 5.57
N TRP A 143 3.98 6.72 4.69
CA TRP A 143 5.11 6.06 4.02
C TRP A 143 6.27 7.05 3.87
N PHE A 144 6.56 7.71 4.98
CA PHE A 144 7.70 8.62 5.02
C PHE A 144 9.03 7.84 4.95
N PRO A 145 10.04 8.32 4.22
CA PRO A 145 10.14 9.61 3.55
C PRO A 145 9.73 9.61 2.07
N LEU A 146 9.18 8.51 1.52
CA LEU A 146 8.72 8.47 0.13
C LEU A 146 7.56 9.44 -0.10
N ILE A 147 6.63 9.43 0.84
CA ILE A 147 5.45 10.31 0.83
C ILE A 147 5.53 11.23 2.05
N ASP A 148 5.30 12.53 1.84
CA ASP A 148 5.24 13.52 2.92
C ASP A 148 4.19 13.13 3.96
N ARG A 149 4.54 13.31 5.24
CA ARG A 149 3.61 13.00 6.33
C ARG A 149 2.39 13.90 6.25
N ASN A 150 1.21 13.29 6.37
CA ASN A 150 -0.05 14.01 6.50
C ASN A 150 -0.22 14.48 7.95
N PRO A 151 -0.58 15.77 8.19
CA PRO A 151 -0.87 16.27 9.53
C PRO A 151 -2.06 15.58 10.22
N GLN A 152 -2.86 14.78 9.51
CA GLN A 152 -4.14 14.20 9.95
C GLN A 152 -5.21 15.27 10.24
N LYS A 153 -4.91 16.49 9.84
CA LYS A 153 -5.77 17.68 9.93
C LYS A 153 -5.81 18.32 8.55
N PHE A 154 -7.00 18.68 8.11
CA PHE A 154 -7.15 19.38 6.85
C PHE A 154 -6.58 20.79 6.98
N VAL A 155 -5.47 21.02 6.29
CA VAL A 155 -4.79 22.32 6.19
C VAL A 155 -4.77 22.76 4.73
N PRO A 156 -4.77 24.07 4.43
CA PRO A 156 -4.79 24.56 3.05
C PRO A 156 -3.62 24.06 2.22
N ASN A 157 -2.44 23.97 2.83
CA ASN A 157 -1.22 23.47 2.19
C ASN A 157 -0.40 22.68 3.21
N ILE A 158 -0.18 21.40 2.94
CA ILE A 158 0.58 20.53 3.86
C ILE A 158 2.05 20.93 3.97
N PHE A 159 2.64 21.52 2.93
CA PHE A 159 4.03 21.98 2.95
C PHE A 159 4.23 23.23 3.82
N ALA A 160 3.15 23.91 4.17
CA ALA A 160 3.14 25.01 5.11
C ALA A 160 2.69 24.59 6.52
N ALA A 161 2.41 23.30 6.73
CA ALA A 161 2.03 22.78 8.04
C ALA A 161 3.19 22.90 9.03
N THR A 162 2.86 23.30 10.25
CA THR A 162 3.79 23.38 11.38
C THR A 162 3.58 22.21 12.33
N ASP A 163 4.48 22.00 13.26
CA ASP A 163 4.35 20.92 14.26
C ASP A 163 3.01 20.98 15.02
N ALA A 164 2.44 22.17 15.21
CA ALA A 164 1.14 22.37 15.85
C ALA A 164 -0.05 21.85 15.02
N ASP A 165 0.14 21.61 13.74
CA ASP A 165 -0.90 21.08 12.86
C ASP A 165 -0.94 19.54 12.86
N PHE A 166 0.16 18.89 13.25
CA PHE A 166 0.24 17.44 13.32
C PHE A 166 -0.48 16.91 14.55
N GLN A 167 -1.33 15.93 14.33
CA GLN A 167 -2.09 15.28 15.39
C GLN A 167 -2.08 13.76 15.25
N VAL A 168 -2.27 13.06 16.38
CA VAL A 168 -2.52 11.63 16.37
C VAL A 168 -3.92 11.37 15.87
N ALA A 169 -4.07 10.48 14.89
CA ALA A 169 -5.36 10.03 14.40
C ALA A 169 -5.47 8.51 14.43
N ARG A 170 -6.70 8.03 14.60
CA ARG A 170 -7.03 6.61 14.52
C ARG A 170 -7.70 6.32 13.19
N GLN A 171 -7.07 5.45 12.43
CA GLN A 171 -7.59 4.97 11.16
C GLN A 171 -8.34 3.65 11.36
N ARG A 172 -9.38 3.43 10.56
CA ARG A 172 -10.12 2.16 10.54
C ARG A 172 -10.43 1.80 9.10
N VAL A 173 -10.17 0.55 8.74
CA VAL A 173 -10.58 -0.06 7.47
C VAL A 173 -11.68 -1.06 7.75
N PHE A 174 -12.75 -1.03 6.98
CA PHE A 174 -13.94 -1.85 7.20
C PHE A 174 -13.94 -3.07 6.28
N ARG A 175 -14.66 -4.12 6.70
CA ARG A 175 -14.73 -5.42 6.01
C ARG A 175 -15.31 -5.38 4.60
N SER A 176 -15.99 -4.29 4.24
CA SER A 176 -16.48 -4.05 2.89
C SER A 176 -15.40 -3.63 1.91
N SER A 177 -14.19 -3.33 2.39
CA SER A 177 -13.05 -2.99 1.54
C SER A 177 -12.62 -4.19 0.71
N TYR A 178 -12.18 -3.95 -0.51
CA TYR A 178 -11.74 -4.99 -1.43
C TYR A 178 -10.70 -4.47 -2.41
N LEU A 179 -9.96 -5.42 -2.99
CA LEU A 179 -9.05 -5.17 -4.09
C LEU A 179 -9.71 -5.72 -5.37
N ASP A 180 -9.80 -4.88 -6.39
CA ASP A 180 -10.25 -5.26 -7.72
C ASP A 180 -9.04 -5.39 -8.64
N PHE A 181 -8.85 -6.58 -9.20
CA PHE A 181 -7.82 -6.85 -10.18
C PHE A 181 -8.22 -7.96 -11.15
N PRO A 182 -7.92 -7.79 -12.46
CA PRO A 182 -8.31 -8.76 -13.47
C PRO A 182 -7.40 -9.99 -13.40
N VAL A 183 -8.01 -11.17 -13.19
CA VAL A 183 -7.32 -12.46 -13.23
C VAL A 183 -7.47 -13.06 -14.62
N ASP A 184 -6.34 -13.40 -15.24
CA ASP A 184 -6.35 -14.16 -16.51
C ASP A 184 -6.73 -15.61 -16.25
N THR A 185 -7.97 -15.96 -16.57
CA THR A 185 -8.52 -17.31 -16.44
C THR A 185 -8.23 -18.20 -17.66
N SER A 186 -7.64 -17.64 -18.72
CA SER A 186 -7.41 -18.38 -19.99
C SER A 186 -6.34 -19.48 -19.87
N ARG A 187 -5.58 -19.49 -18.78
CA ARG A 187 -4.47 -20.43 -18.51
C ARG A 187 -4.70 -21.35 -17.32
N VAL A 188 -5.92 -21.48 -16.84
CA VAL A 188 -6.26 -22.58 -15.93
C VAL A 188 -6.28 -23.86 -16.76
N VAL A 189 -5.11 -24.40 -17.07
CA VAL A 189 -4.98 -25.73 -17.66
C VAL A 189 -5.37 -26.71 -16.56
N GLN A 190 -6.42 -27.49 -16.84
CA GLN A 190 -6.88 -28.61 -16.03
C GLN A 190 -5.77 -29.64 -15.82
#